data_89cf0e5de842763c609c1dd20dc8ed29
#
_entry.id   89cf0e5de842763c609c1dd20dc8ed29
#
_cell.length_a   1.000
_cell.length_b   1.000
_cell.length_c   1.000
_cell.angle_alpha   90.00
_cell.angle_beta   90.00
_cell.angle_gamma   90.00
#
_symmetry.space_group_name_H-M   'P 1'
#
loop_
_entity.id
_entity.type
_entity.pdbx_description
1 polymer ?
#
loop_
_entity_poly.entity_id
_entity_poly.type
_entity_poly.pdbx_seq_one_letter_code
_entity_poly.pdbx_strand_id
1 'polypeptide(L)'
;MKLSEIYPEVLGGGDDGHSTAFTEVNEEDGSIRLKADRPAILVSSTSWTPDEDFGILFEALSRYESHCEIMPLPNLVCVITGRGPRKEYYRELITDQHWQHIQVIMPWLEPQDYPLMLGSADLGVCLHTSSSGVDLPMKVRIWMN
;
A
#
# COMPACT_ATOMS: atom_id res chain seq x y z
N MET A 1 -5.49 -15.27 3.12
CA MET A 1 -4.06 -15.11 3.50
C MET A 1 -3.94 -13.84 4.32
N LYS A 2 -3.41 -13.89 5.54
CA LYS A 2 -3.24 -12.68 6.33
C LYS A 2 -1.92 -12.01 5.93
N LEU A 3 -1.98 -10.83 5.36
CA LEU A 3 -0.78 -10.07 4.96
C LEU A 3 0.18 -9.81 6.13
N SER A 4 -0.34 -9.67 7.35
CA SER A 4 0.46 -9.51 8.58
C SER A 4 1.33 -10.73 8.92
N GLU A 5 0.99 -11.92 8.43
CA GLU A 5 1.81 -13.13 8.60
C GLU A 5 2.98 -13.18 7.59
N ILE A 6 2.83 -12.48 6.44
CA ILE A 6 3.85 -12.45 5.38
C ILE A 6 4.77 -11.24 5.52
N TYR A 7 4.25 -10.14 6.03
CA TYR A 7 4.96 -8.88 6.26
C TYR A 7 4.84 -8.46 7.72
N PRO A 8 5.30 -9.28 8.69
CA PRO A 8 5.15 -9.00 10.11
C PRO A 8 5.90 -7.72 10.53
N GLU A 9 7.00 -7.40 9.87
CA GLU A 9 7.80 -6.18 10.11
C GLU A 9 7.06 -4.89 9.73
N VAL A 10 6.10 -4.99 8.80
CA VAL A 10 5.34 -3.83 8.28
C VAL A 10 3.95 -3.75 8.88
N LEU A 11 3.27 -4.90 8.97
CA LEU A 11 1.85 -5.01 9.26
C LEU A 11 1.59 -5.68 10.61
N GLY A 12 2.64 -6.24 11.23
CA GLY A 12 2.57 -6.88 12.55
C GLY A 12 2.28 -5.89 13.66
N GLY A 13 1.88 -6.39 14.79
CA GLY A 13 1.60 -5.63 15.99
C GLY A 13 2.53 -5.97 17.14
N GLY A 14 2.22 -5.45 18.31
CA GLY A 14 2.95 -5.73 19.54
C GLY A 14 2.85 -7.20 20.01
N ASP A 15 3.56 -7.51 21.08
CA ASP A 15 3.70 -8.84 21.68
C ASP A 15 2.37 -9.46 22.19
N ASP A 16 1.27 -8.72 22.18
CA ASP A 16 -0.05 -9.17 22.66
C ASP A 16 -0.80 -10.11 21.70
N GLY A 17 -0.30 -10.28 20.48
CA GLY A 17 -0.88 -11.16 19.44
C GLY A 17 -2.25 -10.71 18.90
N HIS A 18 -2.78 -9.60 19.39
CA HIS A 18 -4.12 -9.07 19.04
C HIS A 18 -4.08 -7.70 18.36
N SER A 19 -3.05 -6.91 18.63
CA SER A 19 -2.84 -5.61 17.97
C SER A 19 -2.07 -5.76 16.67
N THR A 20 -2.28 -4.83 15.73
CA THR A 20 -1.52 -4.72 14.48
C THR A 20 -0.88 -3.33 14.36
N ALA A 21 -0.15 -3.07 13.29
CA ALA A 21 0.31 -1.71 13.00
C ALA A 21 -0.85 -0.71 12.86
N PHE A 22 -2.07 -1.18 12.56
CA PHE A 22 -3.24 -0.35 12.24
C PHE A 22 -4.33 -0.37 13.32
N THR A 23 -4.41 -1.46 14.09
CA THR A 23 -5.53 -1.71 15.03
C THR A 23 -5.02 -2.01 16.42
N GLU A 24 -5.82 -1.67 17.40
CA GLU A 24 -5.65 -2.02 18.80
C GLU A 24 -6.93 -2.63 19.36
N VAL A 25 -6.79 -3.45 20.40
CA VAL A 25 -7.91 -4.01 21.15
C VAL A 25 -8.16 -3.12 22.36
N ASN A 26 -9.40 -2.69 22.55
CA ASN A 26 -9.80 -2.00 23.77
C ASN A 26 -9.86 -3.02 24.93
N GLU A 27 -9.08 -2.80 25.96
CA GLU A 27 -8.99 -3.70 27.12
C GLU A 27 -10.29 -3.76 27.94
N GLU A 28 -11.16 -2.72 27.88
CA GLU A 28 -12.38 -2.65 28.66
C GLU A 28 -13.50 -3.51 28.07
N ASP A 29 -13.67 -3.51 26.74
CA ASP A 29 -14.80 -4.16 26.07
C ASP A 29 -14.39 -5.17 25.00
N GLY A 30 -13.09 -5.34 24.75
CA GLY A 30 -12.56 -6.25 23.72
C GLY A 30 -12.81 -5.79 22.28
N SER A 31 -13.31 -4.57 22.08
CA SER A 31 -13.55 -4.04 20.73
C SER A 31 -12.25 -3.72 20.00
N ILE A 32 -12.25 -3.93 18.69
CA ILE A 32 -11.12 -3.57 17.82
C ILE A 32 -11.37 -2.17 17.26
N ARG A 33 -10.37 -1.28 17.40
CA ARG A 33 -10.42 0.07 16.84
C ARG A 33 -9.15 0.38 16.07
N LEU A 34 -9.22 1.34 15.15
CA LEU A 34 -8.04 1.87 14.46
C LEU A 34 -7.20 2.71 15.43
N LYS A 35 -5.88 2.54 15.40
CA LYS A 35 -4.95 3.41 16.11
C LYS A 35 -4.99 4.83 15.54
N ALA A 36 -4.87 5.82 16.40
CA ALA A 36 -4.88 7.23 15.98
C ALA A 36 -3.61 7.61 15.18
N ASP A 37 -2.50 6.94 15.47
CA ASP A 37 -1.18 7.15 14.87
C ASP A 37 -0.82 6.06 13.82
N ARG A 38 -1.81 5.31 13.35
CA ARG A 38 -1.59 4.26 12.34
C ARG A 38 -0.98 4.82 11.07
N PRO A 39 -0.17 4.04 10.35
CA PRO A 39 0.25 4.44 9.02
C PRO A 39 -0.96 4.55 8.07
N ALA A 40 -0.85 5.42 7.07
CA ALA A 40 -1.82 5.47 5.98
C ALA A 40 -1.52 4.35 4.97
N ILE A 41 -2.57 3.80 4.35
CA ILE A 41 -2.45 2.75 3.34
C ILE A 41 -2.73 3.32 1.96
N LEU A 42 -1.71 3.29 1.11
CA LEU A 42 -1.84 3.55 -0.32
C LEU A 42 -1.86 2.23 -1.07
N VAL A 43 -2.83 2.04 -1.98
CA VAL A 43 -2.93 0.81 -2.77
C VAL A 43 -2.83 1.10 -4.27
N SER A 44 -2.10 0.26 -4.98
CA SER A 44 -2.09 0.22 -6.44
C SER A 44 -2.14 -1.23 -6.92
N SER A 45 -2.80 -1.46 -8.04
CA SER A 45 -2.80 -2.77 -8.70
C SER A 45 -2.26 -2.63 -10.12
N THR A 46 -1.42 -3.58 -10.51
CA THR A 46 -0.67 -3.48 -11.75
C THR A 46 -0.44 -4.85 -12.39
N SER A 47 -0.28 -4.84 -13.70
CA SER A 47 0.24 -5.98 -14.47
C SER A 47 1.75 -5.88 -14.68
N TRP A 48 2.40 -4.85 -14.12
CA TRP A 48 3.84 -4.59 -14.26
C TRP A 48 4.31 -4.58 -15.73
N THR A 49 3.50 -4.00 -16.59
CA THR A 49 3.75 -3.84 -18.02
C THR A 49 4.33 -2.45 -18.35
N PRO A 50 4.95 -2.26 -19.52
CA PRO A 50 5.58 -0.98 -19.87
C PRO A 50 4.65 0.23 -19.98
N ASP A 51 3.35 0.03 -20.09
CA ASP A 51 2.32 1.07 -20.14
C ASP A 51 1.96 1.66 -18.75
N GLU A 52 2.53 1.10 -17.69
CA GLU A 52 2.39 1.61 -16.34
C GLU A 52 3.77 2.08 -15.82
N ASP A 53 3.96 3.40 -15.73
CA ASP A 53 5.22 3.97 -15.24
C ASP A 53 5.17 4.20 -13.73
N PHE A 54 5.67 3.24 -12.99
CA PHE A 54 5.80 3.35 -11.52
C PHE A 54 6.89 4.31 -11.07
N GLY A 55 7.75 4.80 -11.96
CA GLY A 55 8.71 5.86 -11.65
C GLY A 55 8.01 7.11 -11.15
N ILE A 56 6.85 7.44 -11.71
CA ILE A 56 6.01 8.57 -11.27
C ILE A 56 5.58 8.41 -9.79
N LEU A 57 5.12 7.20 -9.42
CA LEU A 57 4.74 6.94 -8.04
C LEU A 57 5.96 7.03 -7.10
N PHE A 58 7.09 6.45 -7.47
CA PHE A 58 8.27 6.46 -6.63
C PHE A 58 8.86 7.85 -6.46
N GLU A 59 8.80 8.71 -7.47
CA GLU A 59 9.15 10.12 -7.33
C GLU A 59 8.21 10.83 -6.35
N ALA A 60 6.91 10.58 -6.44
CA ALA A 60 5.94 11.13 -5.50
C ALA A 60 6.17 10.65 -4.06
N LEU A 61 6.49 9.36 -3.86
CA LEU A 61 6.85 8.79 -2.56
C LEU A 61 8.14 9.42 -2.01
N SER A 62 9.17 9.62 -2.84
CA SER A 62 10.42 10.28 -2.41
C SER A 62 10.20 11.73 -1.98
N ARG A 63 9.29 12.44 -2.65
CA ARG A 63 8.86 13.79 -2.22
C ARG A 63 8.10 13.73 -0.90
N TYR A 64 7.23 12.75 -0.72
CA TYR A 64 6.51 12.55 0.54
C TYR A 64 7.47 12.30 1.69
N GLU A 65 8.46 11.41 1.51
CA GLU A 65 9.52 11.13 2.49
C GLU A 65 10.23 12.42 2.94
N SER A 66 10.65 13.25 1.97
CA SER A 66 11.30 14.54 2.28
C SER A 66 10.39 15.51 3.05
N HIS A 67 9.07 15.43 2.87
CA HIS A 67 8.13 16.26 3.61
C HIS A 67 7.87 15.77 5.03
N CYS A 68 8.02 14.46 5.30
CA CYS A 68 7.91 13.91 6.65
C CYS A 68 8.95 14.48 7.61
N GLU A 69 10.10 14.93 7.12
CA GLU A 69 11.13 15.60 7.93
C GLU A 69 10.71 17.00 8.38
N ILE A 70 9.78 17.64 7.69
CA ILE A 70 9.38 19.04 7.87
C ILE A 70 8.01 19.15 8.53
N MET A 71 7.12 18.20 8.24
CA MET A 71 5.72 18.21 8.67
C MET A 71 5.36 16.88 9.35
N PRO A 72 4.45 16.89 10.34
CA PRO A 72 3.98 15.68 11.01
C PRO A 72 3.02 14.90 10.08
N LEU A 73 3.56 14.24 9.06
CA LEU A 73 2.81 13.37 8.17
C LEU A 73 2.78 11.95 8.73
N PRO A 74 1.73 11.15 8.49
CA PRO A 74 1.69 9.77 8.92
C PRO A 74 2.72 8.93 8.18
N ASN A 75 3.21 7.87 8.79
CA ASN A 75 3.94 6.83 8.06
C ASN A 75 3.04 6.24 6.97
N LEU A 76 3.63 5.75 5.89
CA LEU A 76 2.91 5.27 4.72
C LEU A 76 3.26 3.80 4.43
N VAL A 77 2.24 2.98 4.26
CA VAL A 77 2.38 1.62 3.71
C VAL A 77 1.82 1.62 2.29
N CYS A 78 2.69 1.47 1.31
CA CYS A 78 2.34 1.39 -0.09
C CYS A 78 2.22 -0.07 -0.52
N VAL A 79 1.02 -0.52 -0.83
CA VAL A 79 0.72 -1.88 -1.27
C VAL A 79 0.56 -1.90 -2.78
N ILE A 80 1.49 -2.53 -3.50
CA ILE A 80 1.43 -2.66 -4.95
C ILE A 80 1.19 -4.12 -5.30
N THR A 81 -0.04 -4.47 -5.63
CA THR A 81 -0.42 -5.86 -5.93
C THR A 81 -0.41 -6.15 -7.43
N GLY A 82 0.06 -7.33 -7.79
CA GLY A 82 0.04 -7.79 -9.17
C GLY A 82 1.22 -8.69 -9.54
N ARG A 83 1.12 -9.27 -10.74
CA ARG A 83 2.17 -10.09 -11.37
C ARG A 83 2.51 -9.50 -12.73
N GLY A 84 3.76 -9.59 -13.13
CA GLY A 84 4.18 -9.15 -14.45
C GLY A 84 5.70 -9.02 -14.61
N PRO A 85 6.14 -8.76 -15.83
CA PRO A 85 7.55 -8.89 -16.22
C PRO A 85 8.49 -7.86 -15.55
N ARG A 86 7.98 -6.68 -15.20
CA ARG A 86 8.80 -5.61 -14.61
C ARG A 86 8.83 -5.60 -13.10
N LYS A 87 8.17 -6.56 -12.42
CA LYS A 87 8.05 -6.56 -10.96
C LYS A 87 9.42 -6.55 -10.27
N GLU A 88 10.35 -7.40 -10.71
CA GLU A 88 11.68 -7.50 -10.12
C GLU A 88 12.50 -6.23 -10.32
N TYR A 89 12.45 -5.64 -11.50
CA TYR A 89 13.09 -4.35 -11.78
C TYR A 89 12.67 -3.26 -10.79
N TYR A 90 11.36 -3.12 -10.55
CA TYR A 90 10.85 -2.13 -9.60
C TYR A 90 11.15 -2.50 -8.14
N ARG A 91 11.24 -3.80 -7.82
CA ARG A 91 11.64 -4.24 -6.48
C ARG A 91 13.08 -3.79 -6.15
N GLU A 92 14.00 -3.95 -7.08
CA GLU A 92 15.38 -3.48 -6.93
C GLU A 92 15.42 -1.96 -6.73
N LEU A 93 14.71 -1.19 -7.54
CA LEU A 93 14.64 0.26 -7.41
C LEU A 93 14.10 0.71 -6.03
N ILE A 94 13.13 -0.01 -5.48
CA ILE A 94 12.58 0.31 -4.15
C ILE A 94 13.57 0.00 -3.05
N THR A 95 14.29 -1.12 -3.16
CA THR A 95 15.27 -1.52 -2.15
C THR A 95 16.38 -0.47 -1.98
N ASP A 96 16.72 0.25 -3.04
CA ASP A 96 17.73 1.29 -3.04
C ASP A 96 17.25 2.62 -2.42
N GLN A 97 15.95 2.80 -2.15
CA GLN A 97 15.41 4.11 -1.71
C GLN A 97 15.68 4.45 -0.25
N HIS A 98 15.91 3.49 0.63
CA HIS A 98 16.19 3.71 2.06
C HIS A 98 15.23 4.66 2.79
N TRP A 99 13.94 4.66 2.42
CA TRP A 99 12.92 5.49 3.08
C TRP A 99 12.74 5.10 4.55
N GLN A 100 12.52 6.08 5.41
CA GLN A 100 12.32 5.90 6.85
C GLN A 100 10.83 5.87 7.23
N HIS A 101 10.00 6.62 6.49
CA HIS A 101 8.57 6.80 6.77
C HIS A 101 7.67 6.04 5.81
N ILE A 102 8.24 5.45 4.76
CA ILE A 102 7.51 4.73 3.73
C ILE A 102 7.99 3.29 3.65
N GLN A 103 7.03 2.38 3.66
CA GLN A 103 7.28 0.96 3.41
C GLN A 103 6.48 0.51 2.20
N VAL A 104 7.14 -0.17 1.27
CA VAL A 104 6.50 -0.70 0.06
C VAL A 104 6.47 -2.21 0.11
N ILE A 105 5.27 -2.78 -0.01
CA ILE A 105 5.08 -4.22 -0.11
C ILE A 105 4.42 -4.58 -1.44
N MET A 106 4.82 -5.73 -2.01
CA MET A 106 4.36 -6.18 -3.32
C MET A 106 3.72 -7.57 -3.24
N PRO A 107 2.59 -7.73 -2.52
CA PRO A 107 1.93 -9.01 -2.40
C PRO A 107 1.26 -9.43 -3.72
N TRP A 108 1.03 -10.73 -3.84
CA TRP A 108 -0.03 -11.25 -4.67
C TRP A 108 -1.25 -11.48 -3.80
N LEU A 109 -2.39 -10.91 -4.18
CA LEU A 109 -3.65 -11.09 -3.46
C LEU A 109 -4.54 -12.08 -4.20
N GLU A 110 -5.15 -12.98 -3.44
CA GLU A 110 -6.19 -13.84 -3.98
C GLU A 110 -7.47 -13.02 -4.23
N PRO A 111 -8.37 -13.47 -5.15
CA PRO A 111 -9.57 -12.72 -5.50
C PRO A 111 -10.45 -12.32 -4.31
N GLN A 112 -10.53 -13.15 -3.28
CA GLN A 112 -11.30 -12.87 -2.06
C GLN A 112 -10.64 -11.85 -1.14
N ASP A 113 -9.31 -11.71 -1.17
CA ASP A 113 -8.54 -10.80 -0.33
C ASP A 113 -8.47 -9.38 -0.94
N TYR A 114 -8.60 -9.29 -2.25
CA TYR A 114 -8.48 -8.02 -2.97
C TYR A 114 -9.51 -6.95 -2.55
N PRO A 115 -10.83 -7.27 -2.45
CA PRO A 115 -11.81 -6.29 -1.96
C PRO A 115 -11.55 -5.85 -0.52
N LEU A 116 -11.05 -6.74 0.34
CA LEU A 116 -10.72 -6.42 1.72
C LEU A 116 -9.56 -5.42 1.77
N MET A 117 -8.53 -5.62 0.94
CA MET A 117 -7.41 -4.70 0.83
C MET A 117 -7.85 -3.31 0.35
N LEU A 118 -8.71 -3.26 -0.68
CA LEU A 118 -9.25 -2.00 -1.19
C LEU A 118 -10.09 -1.26 -0.15
N GLY A 119 -10.95 -1.98 0.57
CA GLY A 119 -11.79 -1.42 1.65
C GLY A 119 -10.99 -0.92 2.86
N SER A 120 -9.73 -1.35 3.00
CA SER A 120 -8.82 -0.92 4.07
C SER A 120 -7.91 0.24 3.66
N ALA A 121 -7.85 0.59 2.39
CA ALA A 121 -6.95 1.61 1.88
C ALA A 121 -7.50 3.03 2.11
N ASP A 122 -6.60 3.95 2.44
CA ASP A 122 -6.90 5.38 2.53
C ASP A 122 -6.84 6.07 1.16
N LEU A 123 -6.01 5.55 0.24
CA LEU A 123 -5.82 6.11 -1.10
C LEU A 123 -5.55 5.02 -2.13
N GLY A 124 -6.28 5.06 -3.25
CA GLY A 124 -6.00 4.26 -4.44
C GLY A 124 -5.22 5.04 -5.50
N VAL A 125 -4.19 4.44 -6.09
CA VAL A 125 -3.40 5.03 -7.18
C VAL A 125 -3.47 4.16 -8.42
N CYS A 126 -3.83 4.76 -9.54
CA CYS A 126 -3.85 4.13 -10.86
C CYS A 126 -2.92 4.88 -11.81
N LEU A 127 -1.93 4.16 -12.34
CA LEU A 127 -0.93 4.70 -13.28
C LEU A 127 -1.18 4.26 -14.73
N HIS A 128 -2.31 3.59 -14.98
CA HIS A 128 -2.62 3.13 -16.32
C HIS A 128 -2.80 4.31 -17.28
N THR A 129 -2.06 4.29 -18.35
CA THR A 129 -2.18 5.24 -19.46
C THR A 129 -2.82 4.53 -20.63
N SER A 130 -4.01 4.98 -21.05
CA SER A 130 -4.63 4.43 -22.25
C SER A 130 -4.06 5.09 -23.51
N SER A 131 -3.97 4.33 -24.59
CA SER A 131 -3.55 4.84 -25.89
C SER A 131 -4.51 5.88 -26.47
N SER A 132 -5.79 5.86 -26.06
CA SER A 132 -6.82 6.81 -26.48
C SER A 132 -6.89 8.06 -25.59
N GLY A 133 -6.31 8.02 -24.37
CA GLY A 133 -6.39 9.08 -23.37
C GLY A 133 -7.78 9.30 -22.76
N VAL A 134 -8.76 8.46 -23.09
CA VAL A 134 -10.19 8.65 -22.73
C VAL A 134 -10.75 7.50 -21.89
N ASP A 135 -10.00 6.40 -21.72
CA ASP A 135 -10.48 5.21 -21.01
C ASP A 135 -10.39 5.40 -19.50
N LEU A 136 -11.51 5.19 -18.82
CA LEU A 136 -11.49 5.04 -17.36
C LEU A 136 -10.98 3.61 -17.05
N PRO A 137 -9.84 3.46 -16.37
CA PRO A 137 -9.33 2.14 -16.01
C PRO A 137 -10.36 1.35 -15.19
N MET A 138 -10.58 0.08 -15.54
CA MET A 138 -11.51 -0.78 -14.79
C MET A 138 -11.17 -0.87 -13.30
N LYS A 139 -9.91 -0.75 -12.94
CA LYS A 139 -9.41 -0.71 -11.55
C LYS A 139 -10.06 0.42 -10.76
N VAL A 140 -10.13 1.63 -11.32
CA VAL A 140 -10.77 2.79 -10.67
C VAL A 140 -12.25 2.55 -10.47
N ARG A 141 -12.92 1.90 -11.42
CA ARG A 141 -14.34 1.56 -11.32
C ARG A 141 -14.64 0.57 -10.19
N ILE A 142 -13.72 -0.37 -9.93
CA ILE A 142 -13.83 -1.32 -8.81
C ILE A 142 -13.64 -0.58 -7.46
N TRP A 143 -12.77 0.44 -7.42
CA TRP A 143 -12.48 1.20 -6.20
C TRP A 143 -13.58 2.18 -5.80
N MET A 144 -14.45 2.55 -6.73
CA MET A 144 -15.55 3.49 -6.50
C MET A 144 -16.88 2.83 -6.09
N ASN A 145 -16.96 1.51 -6.08
CA ASN A 145 -18.13 0.74 -5.64
C ASN A 145 -17.92 0.13 -4.26
#